data_e954861b84a7b3df9881fc961d6d8fe2
#
_entry.id   e954861b84a7b3df9881fc961d6d8fe2
#
_cell.length_a   1.000
_cell.length_b   1.000
_cell.length_c   1.000
_cell.angle_alpha   90.00
_cell.angle_beta   90.00
_cell.angle_gamma   90.00
#
_symmetry.space_group_name_H-M   'P 1'
#
loop_
_entity.id
_entity.type
_entity.pdbx_description
1 polymer ?
#
loop_
_entity_poly.entity_id
_entity_poly.type
_entity_poly.pdbx_seq_one_letter_code
_entity_poly.pdbx_strand_id
1 'polypeptide(L)'
;MNLNTAQIGVFLQSRRKIYSMTQAELADKLCVSPQTVSNWERGETIPDVSMLPDLAAVLHCSVDAILSGGAGCGGFRRHITVAQMQEALSALDRVGDLLGRDHFVYQCIIEALNARMNTTIETSFSDPHIFDVFTIEFLLACIDNGDYVDPRDVEAHLPPNKARDFLMKKIGEYGIR
;
A
#
# COMPACT_ATOMS: atom_id res chain seq x y z
N MET A 1 -0.98 -9.56 -26.83
CA MET A 1 -0.66 -8.81 -25.61
C MET A 1 0.84 -8.63 -25.58
N ASN A 2 1.37 -7.44 -25.81
CA ASN A 2 2.81 -7.21 -25.70
C ASN A 2 3.15 -6.92 -24.24
N LEU A 3 3.87 -7.84 -23.60
CA LEU A 3 4.43 -7.61 -22.26
C LEU A 3 5.48 -6.49 -22.35
N ASN A 4 5.28 -5.41 -21.61
CA ASN A 4 6.26 -4.33 -21.54
C ASN A 4 7.31 -4.68 -20.46
N THR A 5 8.42 -5.27 -20.88
CA THR A 5 9.49 -5.73 -19.98
C THR A 5 10.08 -4.61 -19.14
N ALA A 6 10.20 -3.40 -19.70
CA ALA A 6 10.73 -2.24 -18.98
C ALA A 6 9.76 -1.81 -17.84
N GLN A 7 8.45 -1.81 -18.08
CA GLN A 7 7.46 -1.50 -17.04
C GLN A 7 7.44 -2.56 -15.94
N ILE A 8 7.54 -3.85 -16.32
CA ILE A 8 7.65 -4.94 -15.35
C ILE A 8 8.89 -4.73 -14.47
N GLY A 9 10.02 -4.42 -15.05
CA GLY A 9 11.27 -4.18 -14.31
C GLY A 9 11.17 -3.02 -13.32
N VAL A 10 10.63 -1.88 -13.75
CA VAL A 10 10.39 -0.72 -12.88
C VAL A 10 9.43 -1.08 -11.74
N PHE A 11 8.37 -1.83 -12.02
CA PHE A 11 7.42 -2.29 -11.02
C PHE A 11 8.09 -3.20 -9.97
N LEU A 12 8.85 -4.21 -10.40
CA LEU A 12 9.57 -5.11 -9.50
C LEU A 12 10.54 -4.34 -8.58
N GLN A 13 11.32 -3.40 -9.16
CA GLN A 13 12.23 -2.56 -8.40
C GLN A 13 11.48 -1.71 -7.36
N SER A 14 10.35 -1.11 -7.73
CA SER A 14 9.54 -0.28 -6.83
C SER A 14 9.01 -1.11 -5.65
N ARG A 15 8.46 -2.31 -5.93
CA ARG A 15 7.94 -3.20 -4.88
C ARG A 15 9.05 -3.66 -3.93
N ARG A 16 10.21 -4.05 -4.46
CA ARG A 16 11.36 -4.43 -3.63
C ARG A 16 11.79 -3.29 -2.69
N LYS A 17 11.88 -2.06 -3.23
CA LYS A 17 12.26 -0.87 -2.44
C LYS A 17 11.24 -0.53 -1.35
N ILE A 18 9.93 -0.69 -1.60
CA ILE A 18 8.86 -0.52 -0.60
C ILE A 18 9.11 -1.41 0.62
N TYR A 19 9.58 -2.64 0.40
CA TYR A 19 9.92 -3.58 1.50
C TYR A 19 11.38 -3.48 1.95
N SER A 20 12.08 -2.39 1.59
CA SER A 20 13.47 -2.11 2.00
C SER A 20 14.45 -3.25 1.69
N MET A 21 14.15 -4.10 0.71
CA MET A 21 15.01 -5.22 0.31
C MET A 21 16.09 -4.77 -0.69
N THR A 22 17.29 -5.31 -0.57
CA THR A 22 18.33 -5.26 -1.59
C THR A 22 18.05 -6.27 -2.71
N GLN A 23 18.70 -6.13 -3.87
CA GLN A 23 18.59 -7.13 -4.96
C GLN A 23 19.11 -8.50 -4.51
N ALA A 24 20.12 -8.53 -3.64
CA ALA A 24 20.65 -9.78 -3.09
C ALA A 24 19.63 -10.47 -2.18
N GLU A 25 19.00 -9.75 -1.27
CA GLU A 25 17.98 -10.32 -0.37
C GLU A 25 16.75 -10.84 -1.13
N LEU A 26 16.32 -10.15 -2.20
CA LEU A 26 15.27 -10.66 -3.04
C LEU A 26 15.71 -11.93 -3.79
N ALA A 27 16.94 -11.94 -4.30
CA ALA A 27 17.51 -13.09 -4.99
C ALA A 27 17.62 -14.32 -4.08
N ASP A 28 18.08 -14.13 -2.85
CA ASP A 28 18.18 -15.20 -1.83
C ASP A 28 16.80 -15.81 -1.53
N LYS A 29 15.76 -14.97 -1.37
CA LYS A 29 14.39 -15.44 -1.12
C LYS A 29 13.81 -16.26 -2.27
N LEU A 30 14.27 -16.00 -3.49
CA LEU A 30 13.80 -16.66 -4.72
C LEU A 30 14.75 -17.74 -5.23
N CYS A 31 15.86 -18.01 -4.52
CA CYS A 31 16.90 -18.96 -4.92
C CYS A 31 17.46 -18.67 -6.33
N VAL A 32 17.66 -17.39 -6.66
CA VAL A 32 18.27 -16.93 -7.93
C VAL A 32 19.51 -16.08 -7.67
N SER A 33 20.24 -15.72 -8.74
CA SER A 33 21.38 -14.81 -8.59
C SER A 33 20.94 -13.34 -8.48
N PRO A 34 21.67 -12.48 -7.74
CA PRO A 34 21.42 -11.04 -7.73
C PRO A 34 21.44 -10.42 -9.13
N GLN A 35 22.26 -10.96 -10.04
CA GLN A 35 22.33 -10.56 -11.43
C GLN A 35 21.02 -10.83 -12.17
N THR A 36 20.34 -11.94 -11.85
CA THR A 36 19.03 -12.27 -12.42
C THR A 36 17.99 -11.22 -12.02
N VAL A 37 17.94 -10.86 -10.73
CA VAL A 37 17.05 -9.79 -10.24
C VAL A 37 17.37 -8.46 -10.90
N SER A 38 18.66 -8.12 -11.03
CA SER A 38 19.10 -6.90 -11.70
C SER A 38 18.64 -6.86 -13.17
N ASN A 39 18.72 -7.97 -13.91
CA ASN A 39 18.28 -8.06 -15.30
C ASN A 39 16.76 -7.88 -15.41
N TRP A 40 15.99 -8.45 -14.48
CA TRP A 40 14.52 -8.21 -14.41
C TRP A 40 14.21 -6.75 -14.18
N GLU A 41 14.86 -6.10 -13.21
CA GLU A 41 14.60 -4.71 -12.86
C GLU A 41 15.01 -3.72 -13.97
N ARG A 42 15.98 -4.07 -14.80
CA ARG A 42 16.35 -3.30 -16.00
C ARG A 42 15.46 -3.60 -17.21
N GLY A 43 14.58 -4.59 -17.10
CA GLY A 43 13.73 -5.02 -18.21
C GLY A 43 14.47 -5.76 -19.32
N GLU A 44 15.67 -6.24 -19.07
CA GLU A 44 16.46 -7.04 -20.02
C GLU A 44 15.91 -8.45 -20.19
N THR A 45 15.39 -9.00 -19.10
CA THR A 45 14.69 -10.28 -19.06
C THR A 45 13.43 -10.18 -18.20
N ILE A 46 12.52 -11.12 -18.38
CA ILE A 46 11.34 -11.27 -17.49
C ILE A 46 11.51 -12.51 -16.61
N PRO A 47 10.93 -12.52 -15.41
CA PRO A 47 10.85 -13.73 -14.60
C PRO A 47 10.15 -14.86 -15.34
N ASP A 48 10.63 -16.10 -15.14
CA ASP A 48 9.94 -17.27 -15.64
C ASP A 48 8.54 -17.40 -15.02
N VAL A 49 7.59 -17.93 -15.79
CA VAL A 49 6.19 -18.08 -15.35
C VAL A 49 6.10 -18.91 -14.07
N SER A 50 6.96 -19.90 -13.92
CA SER A 50 7.02 -20.76 -12.73
C SER A 50 7.44 -20.00 -11.47
N MET A 51 8.17 -18.89 -11.61
CA MET A 51 8.65 -18.07 -10.50
C MET A 51 7.68 -16.95 -10.11
N LEU A 52 6.70 -16.65 -10.96
CA LEU A 52 5.78 -15.53 -10.70
C LEU A 52 4.98 -15.68 -9.39
N PRO A 53 4.50 -16.88 -8.98
CA PRO A 53 3.82 -17.04 -7.70
C PRO A 53 4.70 -16.72 -6.50
N ASP A 54 5.95 -17.20 -6.49
CA ASP A 54 6.91 -16.95 -5.39
C ASP A 54 7.32 -15.47 -5.35
N LEU A 55 7.57 -14.88 -6.52
CA LEU A 55 7.88 -13.46 -6.66
C LEU A 55 6.71 -12.59 -6.18
N ALA A 56 5.47 -12.94 -6.52
CA ALA A 56 4.27 -12.27 -6.08
C ALA A 56 4.09 -12.34 -4.55
N ALA A 57 4.35 -13.51 -3.96
CA ALA A 57 4.30 -13.72 -2.52
C ALA A 57 5.36 -12.87 -1.78
N VAL A 58 6.62 -12.90 -2.25
CA VAL A 58 7.73 -12.13 -1.64
C VAL A 58 7.53 -10.62 -1.77
N LEU A 59 6.98 -10.15 -2.88
CA LEU A 59 6.73 -8.73 -3.15
C LEU A 59 5.33 -8.27 -2.72
N HIS A 60 4.54 -9.15 -2.10
CA HIS A 60 3.17 -8.90 -1.64
C HIS A 60 2.30 -8.21 -2.72
N CYS A 61 2.27 -8.80 -3.91
CA CYS A 61 1.47 -8.33 -5.03
C CYS A 61 0.84 -9.51 -5.77
N SER A 62 -0.02 -9.26 -6.76
CA SER A 62 -0.55 -10.33 -7.60
C SER A 62 0.37 -10.61 -8.80
N VAL A 63 0.27 -11.82 -9.36
CA VAL A 63 0.94 -12.18 -10.62
C VAL A 63 0.53 -11.25 -11.74
N ASP A 64 -0.77 -10.88 -11.81
CA ASP A 64 -1.29 -9.94 -12.80
C ASP A 64 -0.66 -8.55 -12.67
N ALA A 65 -0.39 -8.09 -11.44
CA ALA A 65 0.31 -6.85 -11.18
C ALA A 65 1.74 -6.89 -11.74
N ILE A 66 2.44 -8.02 -11.58
CA ILE A 66 3.79 -8.20 -12.14
C ILE A 66 3.73 -8.17 -13.68
N LEU A 67 2.87 -8.99 -14.29
CA LEU A 67 2.77 -9.13 -15.74
C LEU A 67 2.35 -7.84 -16.44
N SER A 68 1.58 -7.03 -15.77
CA SER A 68 1.14 -5.72 -16.27
C SER A 68 2.14 -4.59 -16.00
N GLY A 69 3.24 -4.88 -15.28
CA GLY A 69 4.21 -3.86 -14.88
C GLY A 69 3.60 -2.78 -13.97
N GLY A 70 2.60 -3.15 -13.17
CA GLY A 70 1.83 -2.21 -12.38
C GLY A 70 0.83 -1.37 -13.19
N ALA A 71 0.96 -1.33 -14.53
CA ALA A 71 0.04 -0.59 -15.40
C ALA A 71 -1.25 -1.37 -15.70
N GLY A 72 -1.26 -2.67 -15.48
CA GLY A 72 -2.39 -3.56 -15.71
C GLY A 72 -2.99 -4.11 -14.43
N CYS A 73 -2.74 -3.52 -13.28
CA CYS A 73 -3.68 -3.55 -12.18
C CYS A 73 -4.94 -2.75 -12.57
N GLY A 74 -5.35 -2.84 -13.83
CA GLY A 74 -6.69 -2.59 -14.33
C GLY A 74 -7.67 -3.66 -13.85
N GLY A 75 -7.28 -4.54 -12.94
CA GLY A 75 -8.07 -5.35 -12.07
C GLY A 75 -7.91 -4.79 -10.69
N PHE A 76 -8.70 -3.77 -10.41
CA PHE A 76 -9.02 -3.32 -9.07
C PHE A 76 -7.88 -2.64 -8.28
N ARG A 77 -7.38 -1.48 -8.74
CA ARG A 77 -7.17 -0.39 -7.80
C ARG A 77 -8.55 -0.18 -7.16
N ARG A 78 -8.71 -0.66 -5.94
CA ARG A 78 -9.91 -0.31 -5.21
C ARG A 78 -9.94 1.20 -5.16
N HIS A 79 -11.03 1.78 -5.62
CA HIS A 79 -11.30 3.18 -5.35
C HIS A 79 -11.74 3.26 -3.90
N ILE A 80 -10.88 3.82 -3.06
CA ILE A 80 -11.16 4.05 -1.64
C ILE A 80 -11.58 5.50 -1.49
N THR A 81 -12.79 5.71 -0.98
CA THR A 81 -13.29 7.04 -0.67
C THR A 81 -12.96 7.42 0.77
N VAL A 82 -12.86 8.72 1.03
CA VAL A 82 -12.70 9.26 2.39
C VAL A 82 -13.81 8.75 3.30
N ALA A 83 -15.07 8.75 2.83
CA ALA A 83 -16.21 8.25 3.60
C ALA A 83 -16.08 6.77 3.96
N GLN A 84 -15.63 5.91 3.04
CA GLN A 84 -15.39 4.49 3.32
C GLN A 84 -14.30 4.30 4.36
N MET A 85 -13.23 5.10 4.30
CA MET A 85 -12.15 5.05 5.29
C MET A 85 -12.63 5.49 6.67
N GLN A 86 -13.39 6.57 6.75
CA GLN A 86 -13.98 7.06 8.00
C GLN A 86 -14.97 6.04 8.61
N GLU A 87 -15.77 5.37 7.78
CA GLU A 87 -16.67 4.31 8.24
C GLU A 87 -15.88 3.10 8.77
N ALA A 88 -14.81 2.69 8.10
CA ALA A 88 -13.94 1.60 8.55
C ALA A 88 -13.27 1.92 9.90
N LEU A 89 -12.78 3.15 10.08
CA LEU A 89 -12.21 3.61 11.36
C LEU A 89 -13.25 3.66 12.47
N SER A 90 -14.46 4.14 12.16
CA SER A 90 -15.59 4.14 13.12
C SER A 90 -16.03 2.74 13.50
N ALA A 91 -15.95 1.78 12.58
CA ALA A 91 -16.22 0.37 12.88
C ALA A 91 -15.15 -0.21 13.81
N LEU A 92 -13.88 0.14 13.63
CA LEU A 92 -12.78 -0.25 14.52
C LEU A 92 -12.98 0.33 15.93
N ASP A 93 -13.36 1.59 16.05
CA ASP A 93 -13.65 2.23 17.34
C ASP A 93 -14.80 1.50 18.06
N ARG A 94 -15.86 1.12 17.34
CA ARG A 94 -16.96 0.32 17.89
C ARG A 94 -16.53 -1.06 18.39
N VAL A 95 -15.52 -1.67 17.80
CA VAL A 95 -14.95 -2.93 18.32
C VAL A 95 -14.35 -2.70 19.71
N GLY A 96 -13.64 -1.61 19.92
CA GLY A 96 -13.12 -1.21 21.22
C GLY A 96 -14.21 -0.92 22.26
N ASP A 97 -15.32 -0.30 21.83
CA ASP A 97 -16.45 -0.03 22.73
C ASP A 97 -17.21 -1.31 23.12
N LEU A 98 -17.32 -2.28 22.19
CA LEU A 98 -18.04 -3.54 22.42
C LEU A 98 -17.26 -4.55 23.27
N LEU A 99 -15.96 -4.68 23.03
CA LEU A 99 -15.11 -5.68 23.70
C LEU A 99 -14.38 -5.12 24.92
N GLY A 100 -14.24 -3.81 25.01
CA GLY A 100 -13.29 -3.13 25.88
C GLY A 100 -11.96 -2.87 25.14
N ARG A 101 -11.39 -1.69 25.35
CA ARG A 101 -10.12 -1.28 24.70
C ARG A 101 -8.91 -2.04 25.23
N ASP A 102 -9.02 -2.67 26.40
CA ASP A 102 -8.05 -3.56 27.02
C ASP A 102 -8.18 -5.04 26.57
N HIS A 103 -9.24 -5.36 25.83
CA HIS A 103 -9.47 -6.72 25.34
C HIS A 103 -8.41 -7.13 24.33
N PHE A 104 -7.87 -8.36 24.50
CA PHE A 104 -6.74 -8.84 23.68
C PHE A 104 -6.99 -8.77 22.16
N VAL A 105 -8.20 -9.03 21.69
CA VAL A 105 -8.56 -8.95 20.27
C VAL A 105 -8.40 -7.53 19.76
N TYR A 106 -8.92 -6.53 20.51
CA TYR A 106 -8.77 -5.12 20.14
C TYR A 106 -7.29 -4.71 20.13
N GLN A 107 -6.54 -5.10 21.16
CA GLN A 107 -5.10 -4.81 21.26
C GLN A 107 -4.31 -5.42 20.09
N CYS A 108 -4.57 -6.69 19.71
CA CYS A 108 -3.92 -7.32 18.55
C CYS A 108 -4.20 -6.55 17.25
N ILE A 109 -5.42 -6.02 17.04
CA ILE A 109 -5.75 -5.23 15.87
C ILE A 109 -4.95 -3.92 15.88
N ILE A 110 -4.92 -3.21 17.01
CA ILE A 110 -4.21 -1.95 17.15
C ILE A 110 -2.69 -2.14 16.97
N GLU A 111 -2.10 -3.16 17.57
CA GLU A 111 -0.68 -3.50 17.40
C GLU A 111 -0.33 -3.80 15.94
N ALA A 112 -1.17 -4.58 15.25
CA ALA A 112 -0.97 -4.90 13.84
C ALA A 112 -1.06 -3.66 12.94
N LEU A 113 -1.93 -2.70 13.27
CA LEU A 113 -2.03 -1.42 12.56
C LEU A 113 -0.82 -0.55 12.85
N ASN A 114 -0.46 -0.36 14.12
CA ASN A 114 0.70 0.44 14.54
C ASN A 114 2.01 -0.07 13.92
N ALA A 115 2.15 -1.38 13.73
CA ALA A 115 3.33 -1.97 13.08
C ALA A 115 3.49 -1.55 11.61
N ARG A 116 2.45 -1.01 10.98
CA ARG A 116 2.43 -0.61 9.56
C ARG A 116 2.27 0.89 9.35
N MET A 117 1.93 1.62 10.41
CA MET A 117 1.67 3.06 10.38
C MET A 117 2.86 3.81 10.96
N ASN A 118 3.06 5.05 10.53
CA ASN A 118 4.08 5.94 11.12
C ASN A 118 3.63 6.58 12.42
N THR A 119 2.34 6.49 12.74
CA THR A 119 1.72 7.03 13.95
C THR A 119 1.24 5.91 14.85
N THR A 120 1.36 6.10 16.15
CA THR A 120 0.84 5.14 17.14
C THR A 120 -0.61 5.47 17.45
N ILE A 121 -1.50 4.51 17.25
CA ILE A 121 -2.91 4.61 17.62
C ILE A 121 -3.02 4.31 19.12
N GLU A 122 -2.93 5.33 19.95
CA GLU A 122 -3.01 5.18 21.42
C GLU A 122 -4.32 5.68 22.00
N THR A 123 -5.09 6.46 21.22
CA THR A 123 -6.22 7.22 21.75
C THR A 123 -7.53 6.88 21.04
N SER A 124 -8.62 7.19 21.74
CA SER A 124 -9.97 7.16 21.19
C SER A 124 -10.08 8.04 19.94
N PHE A 125 -10.70 7.50 18.89
CA PHE A 125 -11.05 8.25 17.68
C PHE A 125 -12.15 9.30 17.91
N SER A 126 -12.49 9.60 19.16
CA SER A 126 -13.54 10.55 19.53
C SER A 126 -13.19 12.01 19.30
N ASP A 127 -11.89 12.33 19.13
CA ASP A 127 -11.44 13.67 18.75
C ASP A 127 -11.49 13.82 17.23
N PRO A 128 -12.30 14.74 16.65
CA PRO A 128 -12.41 14.92 15.21
C PRO A 128 -11.08 15.22 14.53
N HIS A 129 -10.18 15.97 15.18
CA HIS A 129 -8.87 16.27 14.60
C HIS A 129 -7.98 15.02 14.50
N ILE A 130 -8.01 14.18 15.52
CA ILE A 130 -7.27 12.91 15.54
C ILE A 130 -7.85 11.97 14.50
N PHE A 131 -9.18 11.93 14.40
CA PHE A 131 -9.89 11.10 13.42
C PHE A 131 -9.53 11.48 11.97
N ASP A 132 -9.45 12.78 11.65
CA ASP A 132 -9.03 13.24 10.32
C ASP A 132 -7.57 12.88 10.02
N VAL A 133 -6.68 12.99 11.00
CA VAL A 133 -5.27 12.60 10.85
C VAL A 133 -5.16 11.10 10.56
N PHE A 134 -5.85 10.25 11.32
CA PHE A 134 -5.85 8.82 11.06
C PHE A 134 -6.46 8.48 9.70
N THR A 135 -7.55 9.14 9.30
CA THR A 135 -8.13 8.97 7.96
C THR A 135 -7.07 9.22 6.89
N ILE A 136 -6.30 10.31 7.01
CA ILE A 136 -5.24 10.65 6.06
C ILE A 136 -4.13 9.61 6.06
N GLU A 137 -3.65 9.17 7.22
CA GLU A 137 -2.60 8.15 7.36
C GLU A 137 -3.03 6.82 6.72
N PHE A 138 -4.27 6.39 6.93
CA PHE A 138 -4.79 5.17 6.31
C PHE A 138 -4.96 5.31 4.80
N LEU A 139 -5.39 6.47 4.31
CA LEU A 139 -5.46 6.75 2.87
C LEU A 139 -4.06 6.74 2.24
N LEU A 140 -3.04 7.28 2.92
CA LEU A 140 -1.65 7.19 2.47
C LEU A 140 -1.18 5.74 2.38
N ALA A 141 -1.49 4.91 3.39
CA ALA A 141 -1.17 3.48 3.37
C ALA A 141 -1.89 2.74 2.22
N CYS A 142 -3.14 3.09 1.92
CA CYS A 142 -3.88 2.56 0.77
C CYS A 142 -3.18 2.93 -0.55
N ILE A 143 -2.76 4.18 -0.72
CA ILE A 143 -2.03 4.63 -1.91
C ILE A 143 -0.71 3.88 -2.05
N ASP A 144 0.06 3.73 -0.96
CA ASP A 144 1.31 2.98 -0.96
C ASP A 144 1.09 1.49 -1.28
N ASN A 145 -0.09 0.95 -0.96
CA ASN A 145 -0.52 -0.40 -1.36
C ASN A 145 -1.08 -0.50 -2.79
N GLY A 146 -1.21 0.63 -3.49
CA GLY A 146 -1.66 0.70 -4.88
C GLY A 146 -3.15 0.97 -5.08
N ASP A 147 -3.88 1.31 -4.03
CA ASP A 147 -5.28 1.75 -4.13
C ASP A 147 -5.37 3.17 -4.69
N TYR A 148 -6.49 3.49 -5.32
CA TYR A 148 -6.76 4.82 -5.86
C TYR A 148 -7.62 5.63 -4.90
N VAL A 149 -7.20 6.86 -4.64
CA VAL A 149 -7.96 7.86 -3.87
C VAL A 149 -8.19 9.08 -4.76
N ASP A 150 -9.45 9.50 -4.92
CA ASP A 150 -9.79 10.66 -5.73
C ASP A 150 -9.40 11.96 -4.97
N PRO A 151 -8.55 12.82 -5.55
CA PRO A 151 -8.20 14.09 -4.93
C PRO A 151 -9.39 14.99 -4.64
N ARG A 152 -10.44 14.95 -5.47
CA ARG A 152 -11.66 15.74 -5.26
C ARG A 152 -12.45 15.29 -4.03
N ASP A 153 -12.44 13.98 -3.77
CA ASP A 153 -13.07 13.41 -2.58
C ASP A 153 -12.33 13.83 -1.30
N VAL A 154 -11.00 13.85 -1.36
CA VAL A 154 -10.14 14.35 -0.27
C VAL A 154 -10.42 15.83 0.02
N GLU A 155 -10.50 16.68 -1.02
CA GLU A 155 -10.80 18.10 -0.87
C GLU A 155 -12.20 18.37 -0.31
N ALA A 156 -13.17 17.53 -0.66
CA ALA A 156 -14.56 17.69 -0.24
C ALA A 156 -14.80 17.30 1.23
N HIS A 157 -14.05 16.33 1.76
CA HIS A 157 -14.36 15.68 3.05
C HIS A 157 -13.32 15.89 4.13
N LEU A 158 -12.10 16.35 3.81
CA LEU A 158 -11.06 16.58 4.80
C LEU A 158 -10.70 18.06 4.89
N PRO A 159 -10.57 18.61 6.10
CA PRO A 159 -10.22 20.02 6.30
C PRO A 159 -8.79 20.33 5.80
N PRO A 160 -8.52 21.56 5.36
CA PRO A 160 -7.19 21.97 4.92
C PRO A 160 -6.21 21.94 6.10
N ASN A 161 -5.21 21.07 6.01
CA ASN A 161 -4.11 20.98 6.97
C ASN A 161 -2.86 20.40 6.29
N LYS A 162 -1.71 20.45 6.97
CA LYS A 162 -0.44 19.95 6.42
C LYS A 162 -0.46 18.47 6.03
N ALA A 163 -1.20 17.65 6.77
CA ALA A 163 -1.31 16.21 6.47
C ALA A 163 -2.11 16.00 5.17
N ARG A 164 -3.21 16.74 4.98
CA ARG A 164 -3.97 16.71 3.72
C ARG A 164 -3.13 17.19 2.54
N ASP A 165 -2.36 18.27 2.71
CA ASP A 165 -1.48 18.78 1.66
C ASP A 165 -0.44 17.73 1.26
N PHE A 166 0.10 16.98 2.22
CA PHE A 166 1.01 15.87 1.97
C PHE A 166 0.32 14.72 1.22
N LEU A 167 -0.91 14.34 1.62
CA LEU A 167 -1.73 13.34 0.93
C LEU A 167 -2.00 13.76 -0.53
N MET A 168 -2.41 15.02 -0.75
CA MET A 168 -2.67 15.57 -2.08
C MET A 168 -1.43 15.55 -2.97
N LYS A 169 -0.26 15.89 -2.41
CA LYS A 169 1.02 15.78 -3.12
C LYS A 169 1.31 14.32 -3.52
N LYS A 170 1.13 13.38 -2.60
CA LYS A 170 1.30 11.95 -2.87
C LYS A 170 0.37 11.46 -3.98
N ILE A 171 -0.91 11.80 -3.93
CA ILE A 171 -1.88 11.46 -4.99
C ILE A 171 -1.39 11.98 -6.35
N GLY A 172 -0.91 13.23 -6.41
CA GLY A 172 -0.35 13.83 -7.62
C GLY A 172 0.85 13.07 -8.18
N GLU A 173 1.75 12.59 -7.32
CA GLU A 173 2.92 11.79 -7.70
C GLU A 173 2.55 10.42 -8.28
N TYR A 174 1.46 9.80 -7.81
CA TYR A 174 0.97 8.50 -8.29
C TYR A 174 -0.04 8.62 -9.45
N GLY A 175 -0.71 9.76 -9.60
CA GLY A 175 -1.74 9.99 -10.62
C GLY A 175 -1.22 10.39 -12.00
N ILE A 176 0.06 10.70 -12.13
CA ILE A 176 0.71 11.16 -13.38
C ILE A 176 1.35 10.00 -14.17
N ARG A 177 1.05 8.73 -13.85
CA ARG A 177 1.62 7.59 -14.58
C ARG A 177 0.56 6.69 -15.19
#